data_79d2055cf0d2a89692b497405ae1d792
#
_entry.id   79d2055cf0d2a89692b497405ae1d792
#
_cell.length_a   1.000
_cell.length_b   1.000
_cell.length_c   1.000
_cell.angle_alpha   90.00
_cell.angle_beta   90.00
_cell.angle_gamma   90.00
#
_symmetry.space_group_name_H-M   'P 1'
#
loop_
_entity.id
_entity.type
_entity.pdbx_description
1 polymer ?
#
loop_
_entity_poly.entity_id
_entity_poly.type
_entity_poly.pdbx_seq_one_letter_code
_entity_poly.pdbx_strand_id
1 'polypeptide(L)'
;MSADETCRFGILTASDRATAGEYEDRSGPAIKQFLEEAVTSPWEVSRRLVEDEQDIIEKALIDLCEEGCSVIITTGGTGPAPRDVTPEATEAVCQRMLPGFGEQMRAISLKHVPTAVLSRQTVGIRGSTLILNLPGSPRSIREILDEIFAAVPYCVDLIGGPYITTEPSVVD
;
A
#
# COMPACT_ATOMS: atom_id res chain seq x y z
N MET A 1 3.37 22.73 -9.15
CA MET A 1 3.55 21.45 -9.87
C MET A 1 2.48 21.33 -10.96
N SER A 2 2.87 20.89 -12.14
CA SER A 2 1.95 20.83 -13.28
C SER A 2 0.96 19.67 -13.12
N ALA A 3 -0.31 19.90 -13.54
CA ALA A 3 -1.35 18.87 -13.56
C ALA A 3 -1.06 17.70 -14.52
N ASP A 4 0.06 17.73 -15.22
CA ASP A 4 0.46 16.76 -16.25
C ASP A 4 1.57 15.78 -15.77
N GLU A 5 1.95 15.82 -14.49
CA GLU A 5 2.98 14.93 -13.98
C GLU A 5 2.39 13.53 -13.70
N THR A 6 2.99 12.52 -14.32
CA THR A 6 2.55 11.12 -14.15
C THR A 6 2.92 10.60 -12.76
N CYS A 7 1.94 10.14 -11.99
CA CYS A 7 2.17 9.49 -10.71
C CYS A 7 2.58 8.04 -10.90
N ARG A 8 3.66 7.62 -10.28
CA ARG A 8 4.04 6.20 -10.25
C ARG A 8 3.60 5.56 -8.95
N PHE A 9 2.78 4.51 -9.06
CA PHE A 9 2.40 3.64 -7.95
C PHE A 9 3.28 2.40 -7.91
N GLY A 10 3.76 2.03 -6.73
CA GLY A 10 4.38 0.74 -6.47
C GLY A 10 3.36 -0.22 -5.86
N ILE A 11 3.33 -1.47 -6.30
CA ILE A 11 2.54 -2.53 -5.69
C ILE A 11 3.51 -3.65 -5.29
N LEU A 12 3.61 -3.92 -3.99
CA LEU A 12 4.49 -4.93 -3.43
C LEU A 12 3.69 -6.01 -2.73
N THR A 13 3.72 -7.22 -3.26
CA THR A 13 3.14 -8.39 -2.61
C THR A 13 4.24 -9.14 -1.85
N ALA A 14 4.09 -9.29 -0.54
CA ALA A 14 4.95 -10.10 0.31
C ALA A 14 4.24 -11.43 0.60
N SER A 15 4.77 -12.54 0.08
CA SER A 15 4.18 -13.87 0.25
C SER A 15 5.15 -14.97 -0.12
N ASP A 16 5.55 -15.77 0.85
CA ASP A 16 6.35 -16.99 0.64
C ASP A 16 5.66 -17.97 -0.30
N ARG A 17 4.34 -18.14 -0.13
CA ARG A 17 3.56 -19.11 -0.90
C ARG A 17 3.37 -18.68 -2.35
N ALA A 18 3.17 -17.39 -2.60
CA ALA A 18 3.03 -16.88 -3.96
C ALA A 18 4.39 -16.91 -4.70
N THR A 19 5.50 -16.58 -4.03
CA THR A 19 6.84 -16.65 -4.62
C THR A 19 7.25 -18.10 -4.93
N ALA A 20 6.83 -19.05 -4.09
CA ALA A 20 7.06 -20.48 -4.31
C ALA A 20 6.14 -21.10 -5.39
N GLY A 21 5.18 -20.35 -5.92
CA GLY A 21 4.23 -20.84 -6.91
C GLY A 21 3.12 -21.73 -6.34
N GLU A 22 2.94 -21.76 -5.03
CA GLU A 22 1.91 -22.57 -4.37
C GLU A 22 0.49 -22.04 -4.61
N TYR A 23 0.36 -20.73 -4.83
CA TYR A 23 -0.89 -20.12 -5.27
C TYR A 23 -0.61 -18.85 -6.09
N GLU A 24 -1.62 -18.40 -6.82
CA GLU A 24 -1.57 -17.17 -7.61
C GLU A 24 -1.78 -15.94 -6.72
N ASP A 25 -0.93 -14.91 -6.89
CA ASP A 25 -1.15 -13.62 -6.26
C ASP A 25 -2.40 -12.96 -6.82
N ARG A 26 -3.41 -12.78 -5.97
CA ARG A 26 -4.66 -12.08 -6.29
C ARG A 26 -4.77 -10.72 -5.63
N SER A 27 -3.98 -10.47 -4.61
CA SER A 27 -4.02 -9.22 -3.86
C SER A 27 -3.35 -8.07 -4.59
N GLY A 28 -2.20 -8.30 -5.23
CA GLY A 28 -1.56 -7.31 -6.08
C GLY A 28 -2.45 -6.82 -7.22
N PRO A 29 -3.04 -7.74 -8.01
CA PRO A 29 -4.04 -7.38 -9.03
C PRO A 29 -5.26 -6.65 -8.47
N ALA A 30 -5.73 -6.98 -7.27
CA ALA A 30 -6.85 -6.27 -6.64
C ALA A 30 -6.52 -4.80 -6.35
N ILE A 31 -5.30 -4.50 -5.91
CA ILE A 31 -4.83 -3.12 -5.74
C ILE A 31 -4.81 -2.39 -7.09
N LYS A 32 -4.24 -3.02 -8.12
CA LYS A 32 -4.18 -2.44 -9.45
C LYS A 32 -5.57 -2.12 -10.00
N GLN A 33 -6.51 -3.04 -9.85
CA GLN A 33 -7.91 -2.83 -10.26
C GLN A 33 -8.53 -1.64 -9.54
N PHE A 34 -8.32 -1.50 -8.23
CA PHE A 34 -8.80 -0.33 -7.51
C PHE A 34 -8.23 0.97 -8.08
N LEU A 35 -6.93 1.02 -8.35
CA LEU A 35 -6.30 2.20 -8.93
C LEU A 35 -6.85 2.54 -10.33
N GLU A 36 -7.14 1.54 -11.15
CA GLU A 36 -7.77 1.72 -12.47
C GLU A 36 -9.16 2.35 -12.37
N GLU A 37 -9.90 2.05 -11.31
CA GLU A 37 -11.23 2.60 -11.07
C GLU A 37 -11.17 3.99 -10.39
N ALA A 38 -10.19 4.20 -9.51
CA ALA A 38 -10.14 5.34 -8.61
C ALA A 38 -9.35 6.53 -9.15
N VAL A 39 -8.27 6.32 -9.90
CA VAL A 39 -7.34 7.39 -10.31
C VAL A 39 -7.64 7.84 -11.73
N THR A 40 -7.88 9.14 -11.89
CA THR A 40 -8.23 9.76 -13.18
C THR A 40 -7.09 10.58 -13.80
N SER A 41 -6.13 11.04 -13.00
CA SER A 41 -4.91 11.70 -13.52
C SER A 41 -3.94 10.67 -14.13
N PRO A 42 -2.95 11.08 -14.95
CA PRO A 42 -1.98 10.15 -15.51
C PRO A 42 -1.20 9.38 -14.45
N TRP A 43 -1.13 8.07 -14.59
CA TRP A 43 -0.40 7.21 -13.67
C TRP A 43 0.18 5.97 -14.35
N GLU A 44 1.18 5.38 -13.71
CA GLU A 44 1.79 4.11 -14.10
C GLU A 44 2.10 3.27 -12.87
N VAL A 45 2.40 1.99 -13.05
CA VAL A 45 2.59 1.05 -11.95
C VAL A 45 3.87 0.24 -12.12
N SER A 46 4.58 0.07 -10.99
CA SER A 46 5.68 -0.89 -10.84
C SER A 46 5.24 -1.97 -9.85
N ARG A 47 5.39 -3.25 -10.22
CA ARG A 47 4.96 -4.37 -9.37
C ARG A 47 6.15 -5.21 -8.92
N ARG A 48 6.07 -5.71 -7.69
CA ARG A 48 7.03 -6.65 -7.10
C ARG A 48 6.28 -7.75 -6.36
N LEU A 49 6.79 -8.96 -6.44
CA LEU A 49 6.39 -10.10 -5.63
C LEU A 49 7.64 -10.63 -4.94
N VAL A 50 7.64 -10.63 -3.61
CA VAL A 50 8.79 -11.01 -2.80
C VAL A 50 8.41 -11.96 -1.67
N GLU A 51 9.41 -12.64 -1.11
CA GLU A 51 9.27 -13.49 0.06
C GLU A 51 9.02 -12.66 1.32
N ASP A 52 8.48 -13.31 2.37
CA ASP A 52 8.25 -12.72 3.70
C ASP A 52 9.57 -12.65 4.50
N GLU A 53 10.54 -11.91 3.98
CA GLU A 53 11.83 -11.63 4.61
C GLU A 53 12.01 -10.12 4.75
N GLN A 54 12.33 -9.65 5.96
CA GLN A 54 12.38 -8.22 6.27
C GLN A 54 13.35 -7.46 5.37
N ASP A 55 14.58 -7.95 5.22
CA ASP A 55 15.60 -7.32 4.39
C ASP A 55 15.25 -7.29 2.90
N ILE A 56 14.58 -8.32 2.40
CA ILE A 56 14.08 -8.37 1.02
C ILE A 56 12.97 -7.34 0.80
N ILE A 57 12.03 -7.24 1.74
CA ILE A 57 10.94 -6.25 1.68
C ILE A 57 11.52 -4.83 1.77
N GLU A 58 12.44 -4.57 2.71
CA GLU A 58 13.11 -3.27 2.84
C GLU A 58 13.79 -2.86 1.53
N LYS A 59 14.56 -3.78 0.93
CA LYS A 59 15.23 -3.52 -0.35
C LYS A 59 14.23 -3.18 -1.46
N ALA A 60 13.16 -3.97 -1.58
CA ALA A 60 12.13 -3.74 -2.58
C ALA A 60 11.43 -2.39 -2.39
N LEU A 61 11.15 -1.97 -1.16
CA LEU A 61 10.59 -0.66 -0.85
C LEU A 61 11.53 0.48 -1.26
N ILE A 62 12.81 0.35 -0.94
CA ILE A 62 13.83 1.34 -1.31
C ILE A 62 13.96 1.43 -2.84
N ASP A 63 14.05 0.29 -3.52
CA ASP A 63 14.15 0.23 -4.98
C ASP A 63 12.95 0.92 -5.66
N LEU A 64 11.73 0.67 -5.17
CA LEU A 64 10.52 1.33 -5.68
C LEU A 64 10.52 2.85 -5.44
N CYS A 65 11.03 3.30 -4.28
CA CYS A 65 11.21 4.72 -4.02
C CYS A 65 12.22 5.35 -5.01
N GLU A 66 13.33 4.67 -5.27
CA GLU A 66 14.36 5.13 -6.21
C GLU A 66 13.88 5.13 -7.67
N GLU A 67 12.95 4.24 -8.02
CA GLU A 67 12.26 4.25 -9.32
C GLU A 67 11.29 5.43 -9.49
N GLY A 68 11.07 6.21 -8.43
CA GLY A 68 10.20 7.39 -8.47
C GLY A 68 8.75 7.11 -8.09
N CYS A 69 8.46 6.01 -7.40
CA CYS A 69 7.12 5.77 -6.87
C CYS A 69 6.74 6.84 -5.85
N SER A 70 5.59 7.47 -6.03
CA SER A 70 5.05 8.46 -5.10
C SER A 70 4.17 7.83 -4.04
N VAL A 71 3.58 6.67 -4.36
CA VAL A 71 2.78 5.85 -3.45
C VAL A 71 3.19 4.40 -3.65
N ILE A 72 3.49 3.70 -2.56
CA ILE A 72 3.71 2.25 -2.56
C ILE A 72 2.62 1.62 -1.70
N ILE A 73 1.91 0.67 -2.26
CA ILE A 73 0.89 -0.10 -1.56
C ILE A 73 1.40 -1.54 -1.44
N THR A 74 1.63 -1.99 -0.22
CA THR A 74 2.03 -3.37 0.03
C THR A 74 0.81 -4.21 0.39
N THR A 75 0.87 -5.49 0.16
CA THR A 75 -0.13 -6.47 0.57
C THR A 75 0.54 -7.72 1.11
N GLY A 76 -0.02 -8.28 2.19
CA GLY A 76 0.53 -9.43 2.89
C GLY A 76 1.50 -9.08 4.02
N GLY A 77 1.76 -10.03 4.87
CA GLY A 77 2.74 -9.93 5.96
C GLY A 77 2.38 -8.95 7.08
N THR A 78 1.09 -8.68 7.32
CA THR A 78 0.64 -7.68 8.31
C THR A 78 0.03 -8.27 9.58
N GLY A 79 0.02 -9.59 9.73
CA GLY A 79 -0.50 -10.26 10.92
C GLY A 79 0.55 -10.43 12.03
N PRO A 80 0.23 -11.23 13.05
CA PRO A 80 1.11 -11.50 14.20
C PRO A 80 2.02 -12.73 14.03
N ALA A 81 1.97 -13.43 12.90
CA ALA A 81 2.81 -14.60 12.67
C ALA A 81 4.29 -14.22 12.59
N PRO A 82 5.23 -15.13 12.96
CA PRO A 82 6.66 -14.82 12.96
C PRO A 82 7.20 -14.35 11.60
N ARG A 83 6.61 -14.80 10.51
CA ARG A 83 7.02 -14.39 9.17
C ARG A 83 6.27 -13.16 8.65
N ASP A 84 5.32 -12.61 9.41
CA ASP A 84 4.66 -11.34 9.08
C ASP A 84 5.58 -10.20 9.52
N VAL A 85 6.38 -9.67 8.60
CA VAL A 85 7.42 -8.65 8.89
C VAL A 85 7.29 -7.39 8.02
N THR A 86 6.20 -7.24 7.28
CA THR A 86 5.99 -6.08 6.43
C THR A 86 5.93 -4.76 7.22
N PRO A 87 5.25 -4.67 8.39
CA PRO A 87 5.28 -3.45 9.19
C PRO A 87 6.68 -3.07 9.67
N GLU A 88 7.47 -4.04 10.11
CA GLU A 88 8.85 -3.82 10.56
C GLU A 88 9.73 -3.30 9.41
N ALA A 89 9.61 -3.89 8.23
CA ALA A 89 10.33 -3.43 7.04
C ALA A 89 9.94 -1.99 6.66
N THR A 90 8.66 -1.67 6.74
CA THR A 90 8.14 -0.34 6.44
C THR A 90 8.66 0.70 7.43
N GLU A 91 8.61 0.40 8.74
CA GLU A 91 9.17 1.28 9.77
C GLU A 91 10.67 1.51 9.59
N ALA A 92 11.42 0.47 9.22
CA ALA A 92 12.87 0.56 9.02
C ALA A 92 13.27 1.52 7.88
N VAL A 93 12.46 1.63 6.84
CA VAL A 93 12.78 2.47 5.67
C VAL A 93 12.14 3.86 5.70
N CYS A 94 11.16 4.10 6.57
CA CYS A 94 10.44 5.37 6.66
C CYS A 94 11.08 6.32 7.68
N GLN A 95 11.10 7.61 7.37
CA GLN A 95 11.52 8.66 8.30
C GLN A 95 10.40 9.11 9.24
N ARG A 96 9.14 8.96 8.81
CA ARG A 96 7.94 9.35 9.57
C ARG A 96 6.88 8.29 9.44
N MET A 97 6.18 8.03 10.54
CA MET A 97 5.02 7.15 10.54
C MET A 97 3.73 7.96 10.67
N LEU A 98 2.66 7.48 10.06
CA LEU A 98 1.32 8.08 10.08
C LEU A 98 0.34 7.13 10.77
N PRO A 99 0.33 7.07 12.12
CA PRO A 99 -0.45 6.07 12.87
C PRO A 99 -1.95 6.15 12.64
N GLY A 100 -2.48 7.35 12.31
CA GLY A 100 -3.90 7.53 12.01
C GLY A 100 -4.42 6.65 10.88
N PHE A 101 -3.62 6.39 9.85
CA PHE A 101 -4.00 5.45 8.78
C PHE A 101 -4.19 4.02 9.32
N GLY A 102 -3.23 3.54 10.12
CA GLY A 102 -3.33 2.19 10.73
C GLY A 102 -4.53 2.06 11.64
N GLU A 103 -4.81 3.06 12.45
CA GLU A 103 -6.00 3.11 13.30
C GLU A 103 -7.29 3.01 12.48
N GLN A 104 -7.40 3.82 11.42
CA GLN A 104 -8.57 3.84 10.55
C GLN A 104 -8.72 2.53 9.76
N MET A 105 -7.64 2.00 9.20
CA MET A 105 -7.67 0.73 8.47
C MET A 105 -8.16 -0.42 9.36
N ARG A 106 -7.69 -0.50 10.61
CA ARG A 106 -8.18 -1.51 11.55
C ARG A 106 -9.64 -1.30 11.92
N ALA A 107 -10.06 -0.07 12.14
CA ALA A 107 -11.46 0.25 12.43
C ALA A 107 -12.40 -0.17 11.28
N ILE A 108 -11.98 0.05 10.03
CA ILE A 108 -12.73 -0.38 8.85
C ILE A 108 -12.83 -1.91 8.81
N SER A 109 -11.71 -2.60 8.94
CA SER A 109 -11.67 -4.07 8.87
C SER A 109 -12.46 -4.74 10.02
N LEU A 110 -12.49 -4.13 11.20
CA LEU A 110 -13.27 -4.63 12.35
C LEU A 110 -14.79 -4.61 12.12
N LYS A 111 -15.29 -3.80 11.19
CA LYS A 111 -16.71 -3.85 10.78
C LYS A 111 -17.06 -5.17 10.09
N HIS A 112 -16.08 -5.85 9.50
CA HIS A 112 -16.26 -7.03 8.67
C HIS A 112 -15.79 -8.31 9.35
N VAL A 113 -14.71 -8.27 10.12
CA VAL A 113 -14.10 -9.45 10.73
C VAL A 113 -13.46 -9.14 12.08
N PRO A 114 -13.82 -9.86 13.18
CA PRO A 114 -13.29 -9.58 14.52
C PRO A 114 -11.77 -9.74 14.65
N THR A 115 -11.18 -10.64 13.86
CA THR A 115 -9.74 -10.93 13.89
C THR A 115 -8.90 -9.79 13.31
N ALA A 116 -9.50 -8.76 12.72
CA ALA A 116 -8.81 -7.56 12.28
C ALA A 116 -8.08 -6.83 13.41
N VAL A 117 -8.45 -7.08 14.67
CA VAL A 117 -7.72 -6.58 15.84
C VAL A 117 -6.26 -7.05 15.87
N LEU A 118 -5.94 -8.16 15.20
CA LEU A 118 -4.58 -8.71 15.10
C LEU A 118 -3.75 -8.05 13.99
N SER A 119 -4.36 -7.23 13.14
CA SER A 119 -3.67 -6.56 12.05
C SER A 119 -2.71 -5.50 12.57
N ARG A 120 -1.49 -5.51 12.05
CA ARG A 120 -0.45 -4.54 12.37
C ARG A 120 -0.17 -3.60 11.19
N GLN A 121 -1.17 -3.40 10.32
CA GLN A 121 -1.10 -2.48 9.20
C GLN A 121 -0.58 -1.12 9.64
N THR A 122 0.36 -0.57 8.90
CA THR A 122 0.93 0.75 9.18
C THR A 122 1.13 1.53 7.89
N VAL A 123 1.36 2.83 8.03
CA VAL A 123 1.64 3.74 6.92
C VAL A 123 2.79 4.65 7.33
N GLY A 124 3.73 4.87 6.42
CA GLY A 124 4.85 5.75 6.66
C GLY A 124 5.25 6.54 5.42
N ILE A 125 6.17 7.46 5.62
CA ILE A 125 6.72 8.34 4.59
C ILE A 125 8.23 8.11 4.50
N ARG A 126 8.69 7.83 3.28
CA ARG A 126 10.10 7.83 2.92
C ARG A 126 10.36 8.90 1.88
N GLY A 127 11.06 9.98 2.25
CA GLY A 127 11.26 11.13 1.36
C GLY A 127 9.91 11.71 0.92
N SER A 128 9.62 11.67 -0.37
CA SER A 128 8.33 12.07 -0.96
C SER A 128 7.45 10.88 -1.36
N THR A 129 7.70 9.71 -0.82
CA THR A 129 6.92 8.49 -1.09
C THR A 129 6.06 8.13 0.13
N LEU A 130 4.77 7.92 -0.11
CA LEU A 130 3.83 7.38 0.88
C LEU A 130 3.79 5.85 0.74
N ILE A 131 3.99 5.13 1.84
CA ILE A 131 4.00 3.66 1.87
C ILE A 131 2.86 3.16 2.76
N LEU A 132 1.91 2.41 2.17
CA LEU A 132 0.76 1.85 2.87
C LEU A 132 0.85 0.33 2.91
N ASN A 133 0.68 -0.27 4.09
CA ASN A 133 0.57 -1.71 4.24
C ASN A 133 -0.89 -2.14 4.29
N LEU A 134 -1.30 -3.06 3.40
CA LEU A 134 -2.62 -3.66 3.37
C LEU A 134 -2.56 -5.16 3.68
N PRO A 135 -3.65 -5.76 4.17
CA PRO A 135 -3.71 -7.20 4.40
C PRO A 135 -3.66 -7.97 3.08
N GLY A 136 -3.45 -9.28 3.16
CA GLY A 136 -3.32 -10.15 1.98
C GLY A 136 -4.64 -10.55 1.31
N SER A 137 -5.80 -10.18 1.85
CA SER A 137 -7.11 -10.55 1.30
C SER A 137 -7.58 -9.52 0.27
N PRO A 138 -7.89 -9.94 -0.98
CA PRO A 138 -8.44 -9.02 -1.99
C PRO A 138 -9.70 -8.28 -1.53
N ARG A 139 -10.59 -8.96 -0.80
CA ARG A 139 -11.79 -8.35 -0.25
C ARG A 139 -11.47 -7.25 0.77
N SER A 140 -10.58 -7.52 1.70
CA SER A 140 -10.17 -6.55 2.72
C SER A 140 -9.46 -5.33 2.10
N ILE A 141 -8.68 -5.54 1.03
CA ILE A 141 -8.04 -4.47 0.27
C ILE A 141 -9.09 -3.49 -0.25
N ARG A 142 -10.14 -3.98 -0.88
CA ARG A 142 -11.21 -3.14 -1.42
C ARG A 142 -11.96 -2.40 -0.32
N GLU A 143 -12.34 -3.10 0.75
CA GLU A 143 -13.04 -2.53 1.90
C GLU A 143 -12.26 -1.37 2.53
N ILE A 144 -10.93 -1.50 2.62
CA ILE A 144 -10.06 -0.48 3.19
C ILE A 144 -9.85 0.68 2.23
N LEU A 145 -9.47 0.41 0.98
CA LEU A 145 -9.15 1.45 0.02
C LEU A 145 -10.35 2.34 -0.31
N ASP A 146 -11.55 1.78 -0.36
CA ASP A 146 -12.77 2.57 -0.59
C ASP A 146 -12.96 3.69 0.45
N GLU A 147 -12.50 3.49 1.68
CA GLU A 147 -12.68 4.47 2.76
C GLU A 147 -11.44 5.34 3.04
N ILE A 148 -10.21 4.85 2.80
CA ILE A 148 -9.00 5.60 3.15
C ILE A 148 -8.36 6.36 1.98
N PHE A 149 -8.66 5.97 0.74
CA PHE A 149 -7.92 6.48 -0.41
C PHE A 149 -8.11 7.99 -0.63
N ALA A 150 -9.20 8.59 -0.15
CA ALA A 150 -9.40 10.03 -0.21
C ALA A 150 -8.27 10.83 0.45
N ALA A 151 -7.63 10.28 1.48
CA ALA A 151 -6.50 10.93 2.15
C ALA A 151 -5.18 10.81 1.38
N VAL A 152 -5.07 9.85 0.45
CA VAL A 152 -3.81 9.55 -0.25
C VAL A 152 -3.38 10.69 -1.17
N PRO A 153 -4.20 11.23 -2.09
CA PRO A 153 -3.82 12.35 -2.93
C PRO A 153 -3.38 13.57 -2.13
N TYR A 154 -4.11 13.89 -1.07
CA TYR A 154 -3.79 15.01 -0.20
C TYR A 154 -2.45 14.84 0.51
N CYS A 155 -2.18 13.65 1.04
CA CYS A 155 -0.90 13.35 1.66
C CYS A 155 0.26 13.45 0.67
N VAL A 156 0.09 12.91 -0.54
CA VAL A 156 1.10 12.96 -1.60
C VAL A 156 1.45 14.40 -1.97
N ASP A 157 0.45 15.26 -2.10
CA ASP A 157 0.65 16.70 -2.35
C ASP A 157 1.45 17.36 -1.22
N LEU A 158 1.09 17.11 0.03
CA LEU A 158 1.78 17.66 1.20
C LEU A 158 3.26 17.26 1.30
N ILE A 159 3.61 16.08 0.83
CA ILE A 159 5.01 15.58 0.89
C ILE A 159 5.80 15.87 -0.40
N GLY A 160 5.21 16.63 -1.33
CA GLY A 160 5.89 17.09 -2.54
C GLY A 160 5.81 16.15 -3.74
N GLY A 161 4.87 15.21 -3.74
CA GLY A 161 4.59 14.34 -4.87
C GLY A 161 3.67 14.96 -5.93
N PRO A 162 3.38 14.24 -7.02
CA PRO A 162 2.53 14.72 -8.10
C PRO A 162 1.07 14.87 -7.66
N TYR A 163 0.34 15.72 -8.37
CA TYR A 163 -1.08 15.92 -8.11
C TYR A 163 -1.90 14.73 -8.64
N ILE A 164 -2.65 14.07 -7.76
CA ILE A 164 -3.48 12.91 -8.08
C ILE A 164 -4.95 13.33 -8.04
N THR A 165 -5.67 13.09 -9.13
CA THR A 165 -7.14 13.26 -9.18
C THR A 165 -7.83 11.91 -9.16
N THR A 166 -9.01 11.88 -8.58
CA THR A 166 -9.77 10.64 -8.37
C THR A 166 -11.19 10.75 -8.94
N GLU A 167 -11.77 9.58 -9.20
CA GLU A 167 -13.17 9.43 -9.63
C GLU A 167 -14.10 9.60 -8.41
N PRO A 168 -14.95 10.66 -8.36
CA PRO A 168 -15.79 10.93 -7.18
C PRO A 168 -16.79 9.82 -6.84
N SER A 169 -17.15 8.98 -7.82
CA SER A 169 -18.05 7.84 -7.57
C SER A 169 -17.36 6.66 -6.88
N VAL A 170 -16.03 6.66 -6.82
CA VAL A 170 -15.21 5.60 -6.20
C VAL A 170 -14.56 6.12 -4.92
N VAL A 171 -14.08 7.35 -4.96
CA VAL A 171 -13.35 7.98 -3.84
C VAL A 171 -14.08 9.25 -3.45
N ASP A 172 -14.77 9.21 -2.31
CA ASP A 172 -15.58 10.30 -1.79
C ASP A 172 -14.84 11.08 -0.69
#